data_e95b4fb6cd0d525cb6801cc4058c5fca
#
_entry.id   e95b4fb6cd0d525cb6801cc4058c5fca
#
_cell.length_a   1.000
_cell.length_b   1.000
_cell.length_c   1.000
_cell.angle_alpha   90.00
_cell.angle_beta   90.00
_cell.angle_gamma   90.00
#
_symmetry.space_group_name_H-M   'P 1'
#
loop_
_entity.id
_entity.type
_entity.pdbx_description
1 polymer ?
#
loop_
_entity_poly.entity_id
_entity_poly.type
_entity_poly.pdbx_seq_one_letter_code
_entity_poly.pdbx_strand_id
1 'polypeptide(L)'
;MSDSEEVMKRFLAGLPPGTAHPEIIGIVVNERGLERALATPGVTTIGYPYSISAYFRRANANMSRGESRALVEELRKATKDSGHGLVVYISMAFGNPYEEPWGAEIVEDTLVWLKDVGLRNVSLADTVGNASAEQVGSLYAAMKDCVEGVELGVHLHSRPEGAAEKVLAAYDAGCRRFDGALTGLGGCPFAGDDLVGNIATETILAALASRGADVGVRLEALAPAIAMTEEIRAKYSHAEKAIQ
;
A
#
# COMPACT_ATOMS: atom_id res chain seq x y z
N MET A 1 4.18 11.79 10.34
CA MET A 1 3.55 11.47 11.65
C MET A 1 4.65 11.48 12.68
N SER A 2 4.58 12.42 13.62
CA SER A 2 5.64 12.68 14.61
C SER A 2 5.65 11.69 15.77
N ASP A 3 4.57 10.95 15.95
CA ASP A 3 4.24 10.10 17.12
C ASP A 3 4.08 8.61 16.80
N SER A 4 4.54 8.17 15.63
CA SER A 4 4.43 6.77 15.19
C SER A 4 5.07 5.79 16.17
N GLU A 5 6.23 6.14 16.75
CA GLU A 5 6.95 5.33 17.71
C GLU A 5 6.17 5.18 19.03
N GLU A 6 5.49 6.24 19.47
CA GLU A 6 4.64 6.19 20.68
C GLU A 6 3.39 5.33 20.45
N VAL A 7 2.80 5.40 19.24
CA VAL A 7 1.70 4.52 18.85
C VAL A 7 2.13 3.05 18.92
N MET A 8 3.29 2.72 18.34
CA MET A 8 3.82 1.35 18.39
C MET A 8 4.10 0.88 19.80
N LYS A 9 4.70 1.73 20.63
CA LYS A 9 4.96 1.42 22.04
C LYS A 9 3.67 1.11 22.81
N ARG A 10 2.61 1.91 22.60
CA ARG A 10 1.30 1.66 23.24
C ARG A 10 0.64 0.40 22.71
N PHE A 11 0.72 0.15 21.40
CA PHE A 11 0.21 -1.08 20.79
C PHE A 11 0.84 -2.31 21.42
N LEU A 12 2.18 -2.37 21.50
CA LEU A 12 2.89 -3.50 22.07
C LEU A 12 2.61 -3.69 23.57
N ALA A 13 2.51 -2.59 24.32
CA ALA A 13 2.17 -2.64 25.75
C ALA A 13 0.73 -3.12 26.02
N GLY A 14 -0.16 -2.95 25.06
CA GLY A 14 -1.56 -3.42 25.15
C GLY A 14 -1.76 -4.89 24.77
N LEU A 15 -0.74 -5.55 24.21
CA LEU A 15 -0.85 -6.98 23.85
C LEU A 15 -0.69 -7.86 25.08
N PRO A 16 -1.53 -8.90 25.22
CA PRO A 16 -1.33 -9.91 26.26
C PRO A 16 0.05 -10.58 26.13
N PRO A 17 0.71 -10.93 27.25
CA PRO A 17 2.00 -11.64 27.22
C PRO A 17 1.93 -12.92 26.38
N GLY A 18 2.91 -13.10 25.48
CA GLY A 18 2.99 -14.27 24.62
C GLY A 18 2.06 -14.26 23.41
N THR A 19 1.32 -13.16 23.16
CA THR A 19 0.51 -13.02 21.96
C THR A 19 1.40 -12.70 20.76
N ALA A 20 1.28 -13.48 19.69
CA ALA A 20 1.87 -13.12 18.41
C ALA A 20 1.16 -11.87 17.87
N HIS A 21 1.94 -10.85 17.52
CA HIS A 21 1.38 -9.68 16.82
C HIS A 21 1.43 -9.86 15.30
N PRO A 22 0.57 -9.18 14.56
CA PRO A 22 0.64 -9.21 13.11
C PRO A 22 1.95 -8.60 12.60
N GLU A 23 2.29 -8.87 11.34
CA GLU A 23 3.33 -8.13 10.64
C GLU A 23 2.99 -6.64 10.64
N ILE A 24 3.92 -5.80 11.07
CA ILE A 24 3.75 -4.35 11.08
C ILE A 24 4.66 -3.75 10.01
N ILE A 25 4.03 -3.12 9.02
CA ILE A 25 4.72 -2.44 7.93
C ILE A 25 4.88 -0.96 8.27
N GLY A 26 6.13 -0.52 8.44
CA GLY A 26 6.47 0.89 8.58
C GLY A 26 6.73 1.55 7.23
N ILE A 27 5.86 2.48 6.79
CA ILE A 27 6.07 3.20 5.52
C ILE A 27 7.13 4.27 5.70
N VAL A 28 8.13 4.26 4.83
CA VAL A 28 9.23 5.23 4.82
C VAL A 28 9.36 5.87 3.44
N VAL A 29 9.84 7.12 3.40
CA VAL A 29 10.03 7.87 2.14
C VAL A 29 11.47 8.34 1.94
N ASN A 30 12.34 8.16 2.95
CA ASN A 30 13.74 8.54 2.93
C ASN A 30 14.56 7.77 3.99
N GLU A 31 15.89 7.95 3.98
CA GLU A 31 16.83 7.31 4.90
C GLU A 31 16.49 7.55 6.37
N ARG A 32 16.18 8.80 6.75
CA ARG A 32 15.78 9.14 8.12
C ARG A 32 14.53 8.38 8.58
N GLY A 33 13.56 8.20 7.67
CA GLY A 33 12.36 7.38 7.92
C GLY A 33 12.74 5.92 8.13
N LEU A 34 13.68 5.40 7.34
CA LEU A 34 14.20 4.05 7.47
C LEU A 34 14.87 3.84 8.85
N GLU A 35 15.80 4.69 9.23
CA GLU A 35 16.48 4.61 10.53
C GLU A 35 15.49 4.57 11.70
N ARG A 36 14.48 5.46 11.67
CA ARG A 36 13.43 5.50 12.68
C ARG A 36 12.59 4.22 12.70
N ALA A 37 12.19 3.72 11.54
CA ALA A 37 11.39 2.51 11.44
C ALA A 37 12.13 1.27 11.92
N LEU A 38 13.41 1.12 11.53
CA LEU A 38 14.27 0.01 11.99
C LEU A 38 14.52 0.04 13.50
N ALA A 39 14.56 1.24 14.10
CA ALA A 39 14.72 1.41 15.54
C ALA A 39 13.41 1.27 16.34
N THR A 40 12.26 1.19 15.67
CA THR A 40 10.93 1.13 16.31
C THR A 40 10.58 -0.32 16.65
N PRO A 41 10.48 -0.72 17.92
CA PRO A 41 10.09 -2.07 18.29
C PRO A 41 8.72 -2.44 17.71
N GLY A 42 8.61 -3.68 17.19
CA GLY A 42 7.38 -4.21 16.62
C GLY A 42 7.20 -3.93 15.13
N VAL A 43 7.91 -2.98 14.52
CA VAL A 43 8.01 -2.89 13.07
C VAL A 43 8.82 -4.08 12.58
N THR A 44 8.28 -4.84 11.66
CA THR A 44 8.90 -6.07 11.13
C THR A 44 9.22 -5.96 9.64
N THR A 45 8.55 -5.05 8.96
CA THR A 45 8.69 -4.86 7.51
C THR A 45 8.72 -3.37 7.20
N ILE A 46 9.56 -3.00 6.26
CA ILE A 46 9.64 -1.63 5.72
C ILE A 46 8.80 -1.57 4.43
N GLY A 47 7.96 -0.56 4.31
CA GLY A 47 7.19 -0.25 3.10
C GLY A 47 7.75 0.99 2.41
N TYR A 48 7.96 0.93 1.11
CA TYR A 48 8.46 2.08 0.33
C TYR A 48 7.61 2.34 -0.91
N PRO A 49 7.03 3.54 -1.07
CA PRO A 49 6.29 3.94 -2.27
C PRO A 49 7.28 4.38 -3.37
N TYR A 50 7.56 3.50 -4.32
CA TYR A 50 8.34 3.81 -5.52
C TYR A 50 7.40 4.19 -6.66
N SER A 51 7.52 5.39 -7.23
CA SER A 51 6.66 5.79 -8.35
C SER A 51 7.35 5.65 -9.70
N ILE A 52 6.63 5.13 -10.69
CA ILE A 52 7.03 5.15 -12.10
C ILE A 52 6.79 6.51 -12.76
N SER A 53 5.90 7.35 -12.22
CA SER A 53 5.67 8.74 -12.66
C SER A 53 6.81 9.67 -12.20
N ALA A 54 7.41 10.41 -13.14
CA ALA A 54 8.46 11.36 -12.81
C ALA A 54 7.94 12.57 -12.05
N TYR A 55 6.75 13.06 -12.46
CA TYR A 55 6.08 14.17 -11.78
C TYR A 55 5.78 13.79 -10.32
N PHE A 56 5.15 12.63 -10.10
CA PHE A 56 4.77 12.18 -8.77
C PHE A 56 5.99 11.99 -7.85
N ARG A 57 7.09 11.39 -8.35
CA ARG A 57 8.33 11.26 -7.57
C ARG A 57 8.89 12.62 -7.15
N ARG A 58 8.90 13.58 -8.07
CA ARG A 58 9.43 14.92 -7.79
C ARG A 58 8.56 15.67 -6.80
N ALA A 59 7.24 15.59 -6.96
CA ALA A 59 6.29 16.27 -6.08
C ALA A 59 6.31 15.71 -4.64
N ASN A 60 6.45 14.39 -4.47
CA ASN A 60 6.34 13.73 -3.17
C ASN A 60 7.67 13.56 -2.44
N ALA A 61 8.75 13.24 -3.15
CA ALA A 61 10.04 12.92 -2.54
C ALA A 61 11.16 13.83 -3.04
N ASN A 62 10.90 14.72 -3.98
CA ASN A 62 11.89 15.56 -4.65
C ASN A 62 13.08 14.76 -5.22
N MET A 63 12.80 13.55 -5.75
CA MET A 63 13.82 12.62 -6.24
C MET A 63 13.73 12.43 -7.76
N SER A 64 14.88 12.27 -8.40
CA SER A 64 15.01 11.71 -9.74
C SER A 64 14.77 10.18 -9.72
N ARG A 65 14.65 9.58 -10.91
CA ARG A 65 14.55 8.11 -11.04
C ARG A 65 15.80 7.41 -10.48
N GLY A 66 16.99 7.96 -10.73
CA GLY A 66 18.25 7.39 -10.24
C GLY A 66 18.34 7.40 -8.72
N GLU A 67 18.05 8.54 -8.08
CA GLU A 67 18.04 8.68 -6.62
C GLU A 67 17.01 7.73 -5.96
N SER A 68 15.82 7.63 -6.53
CA SER A 68 14.78 6.72 -6.03
C SER A 68 15.17 5.25 -6.16
N ARG A 69 15.88 4.86 -7.24
CA ARG A 69 16.43 3.51 -7.40
C ARG A 69 17.55 3.24 -6.40
N ALA A 70 18.48 4.17 -6.24
CA ALA A 70 19.56 4.05 -5.24
C ALA A 70 18.99 3.85 -3.83
N LEU A 71 17.95 4.61 -3.47
CA LEU A 71 17.27 4.44 -2.18
C LEU A 71 16.66 3.04 -2.03
N VAL A 72 16.04 2.46 -3.07
CA VAL A 72 15.51 1.08 -3.00
C VAL A 72 16.62 0.07 -2.73
N GLU A 73 17.77 0.22 -3.38
CA GLU A 73 18.93 -0.67 -3.16
C GLU A 73 19.47 -0.55 -1.73
N GLU A 74 19.51 0.68 -1.19
CA GLU A 74 19.90 0.94 0.19
C GLU A 74 18.88 0.35 1.19
N LEU A 75 17.58 0.56 0.98
CA LEU A 75 16.50 -0.05 1.76
C LEU A 75 16.64 -1.58 1.77
N ARG A 76 16.90 -2.18 0.61
CA ARG A 76 17.07 -3.62 0.48
C ARG A 76 18.27 -4.14 1.26
N LYS A 77 19.39 -3.42 1.23
CA LYS A 77 20.58 -3.76 2.00
C LYS A 77 20.30 -3.65 3.50
N ALA A 78 19.78 -2.51 3.96
CA ALA A 78 19.53 -2.25 5.38
C ALA A 78 18.52 -3.23 5.99
N THR A 79 17.44 -3.55 5.27
CA THR A 79 16.43 -4.52 5.73
C THR A 79 17.00 -5.94 5.80
N LYS A 80 17.84 -6.33 4.84
CA LYS A 80 18.54 -7.63 4.89
C LYS A 80 19.47 -7.73 6.09
N ASP A 81 20.24 -6.70 6.33
CA ASP A 81 21.25 -6.65 7.42
C ASP A 81 20.58 -6.66 8.80
N SER A 82 19.39 -6.07 8.93
CA SER A 82 18.63 -5.98 10.18
C SER A 82 17.56 -7.08 10.36
N GLY A 83 17.39 -7.95 9.37
CA GLY A 83 16.40 -9.04 9.43
C GLY A 83 14.94 -8.60 9.23
N HIS A 84 14.71 -7.38 8.70
CA HIS A 84 13.37 -6.88 8.38
C HIS A 84 12.92 -7.29 6.96
N GLY A 85 11.60 -7.41 6.78
CA GLY A 85 11.00 -7.48 5.44
C GLY A 85 11.10 -6.15 4.70
N LEU A 86 10.94 -6.21 3.37
CA LEU A 86 10.79 -5.01 2.53
C LEU A 86 9.68 -5.25 1.52
N VAL A 87 8.70 -4.35 1.46
CA VAL A 87 7.69 -4.28 0.42
C VAL A 87 7.82 -2.95 -0.34
N VAL A 88 7.78 -3.03 -1.67
CA VAL A 88 7.79 -1.85 -2.53
C VAL A 88 6.44 -1.71 -3.21
N TYR A 89 5.83 -0.53 -3.08
CA TYR A 89 4.59 -0.17 -3.73
C TYR A 89 4.92 0.58 -5.02
N ILE A 90 4.57 0.02 -6.18
CA ILE A 90 4.74 0.72 -7.46
C ILE A 90 3.59 1.70 -7.61
N SER A 91 3.81 2.96 -7.23
CA SER A 91 2.84 4.03 -7.38
C SER A 91 2.64 4.39 -8.85
N MET A 92 1.40 4.74 -9.22
CA MET A 92 0.97 5.01 -10.60
C MET A 92 1.08 3.79 -11.54
N ALA A 93 1.01 2.57 -10.99
CA ALA A 93 1.11 1.33 -11.77
C ALA A 93 -0.01 1.18 -12.81
N PHE A 94 -1.17 1.78 -12.58
CA PHE A 94 -2.34 1.68 -13.46
C PHE A 94 -2.59 2.94 -14.30
N GLY A 95 -1.63 3.85 -14.36
CA GLY A 95 -1.75 5.12 -15.07
C GLY A 95 -1.49 6.32 -14.18
N ASN A 96 -1.45 7.50 -14.78
CA ASN A 96 -1.23 8.76 -14.08
C ASN A 96 -2.11 9.89 -14.67
N PRO A 97 -2.43 10.91 -13.89
CA PRO A 97 -3.23 12.06 -14.36
C PRO A 97 -2.37 13.19 -14.96
N TYR A 98 -1.07 12.97 -15.14
CA TYR A 98 -0.09 14.00 -15.50
C TYR A 98 0.28 13.99 -16.98
N GLU A 99 -0.45 13.27 -17.82
CA GLU A 99 -0.16 13.10 -19.26
C GLU A 99 1.26 12.53 -19.53
N GLU A 100 1.86 11.89 -18.53
CA GLU A 100 3.13 11.19 -18.71
C GLU A 100 2.91 9.87 -19.45
N PRO A 101 3.88 9.43 -20.28
CA PRO A 101 3.81 8.11 -20.90
C PRO A 101 3.61 7.01 -19.86
N TRP A 102 2.65 6.12 -20.14
CA TRP A 102 2.34 4.97 -19.33
C TRP A 102 2.07 3.76 -20.22
N GLY A 103 2.49 2.59 -19.77
CA GLY A 103 2.22 1.32 -20.43
C GLY A 103 2.59 0.15 -19.53
N ALA A 104 2.05 -1.03 -19.82
CA ALA A 104 2.34 -2.24 -19.05
C ALA A 104 3.83 -2.57 -19.05
N GLU A 105 4.54 -2.27 -20.13
CA GLU A 105 5.98 -2.47 -20.28
C GLU A 105 6.79 -1.65 -19.27
N ILE A 106 6.35 -0.46 -18.89
CA ILE A 106 7.03 0.36 -17.88
C ILE A 106 6.89 -0.26 -16.49
N VAL A 107 5.73 -0.87 -16.21
CA VAL A 107 5.47 -1.60 -14.97
C VAL A 107 6.30 -2.88 -14.93
N GLU A 108 6.34 -3.64 -16.03
CA GLU A 108 7.12 -4.85 -16.19
C GLU A 108 8.62 -4.59 -15.98
N ASP A 109 9.20 -3.62 -16.68
CA ASP A 109 10.61 -3.21 -16.52
C ASP A 109 10.93 -2.86 -15.06
N THR A 110 9.99 -2.21 -14.37
CA THR A 110 10.17 -1.85 -12.97
C THR A 110 10.10 -3.08 -12.08
N LEU A 111 9.17 -4.00 -12.31
CA LEU A 111 9.05 -5.25 -11.56
C LEU A 111 10.28 -6.14 -11.74
N VAL A 112 10.75 -6.30 -12.98
CA VAL A 112 11.97 -7.09 -13.30
C VAL A 112 13.16 -6.50 -12.57
N TRP A 113 13.36 -5.18 -12.66
CA TRP A 113 14.43 -4.51 -11.91
C TRP A 113 14.32 -4.74 -10.40
N LEU A 114 13.13 -4.59 -9.78
CA LEU A 114 12.93 -4.84 -8.35
C LEU A 114 13.27 -6.30 -7.97
N LYS A 115 12.87 -7.27 -8.80
CA LYS A 115 13.23 -8.68 -8.62
C LYS A 115 14.75 -8.88 -8.67
N ASP A 116 15.44 -8.24 -9.62
CA ASP A 116 16.89 -8.33 -9.79
C ASP A 116 17.66 -7.72 -8.60
N VAL A 117 17.15 -6.66 -8.02
CA VAL A 117 17.64 -6.09 -6.73
C VAL A 117 17.39 -7.03 -5.55
N GLY A 118 16.59 -8.07 -5.74
CA GLY A 118 16.29 -9.09 -4.72
C GLY A 118 15.03 -8.84 -3.91
N LEU A 119 14.12 -7.97 -4.38
CA LEU A 119 12.80 -7.79 -3.76
C LEU A 119 11.96 -9.06 -3.97
N ARG A 120 11.16 -9.38 -2.93
CA ARG A 120 10.27 -10.54 -2.94
C ARG A 120 8.81 -10.17 -2.68
N ASN A 121 8.56 -8.95 -2.21
CA ASN A 121 7.23 -8.43 -1.96
C ASN A 121 7.06 -7.09 -2.69
N VAL A 122 6.14 -7.05 -3.64
CA VAL A 122 5.83 -5.86 -4.44
C VAL A 122 4.31 -5.70 -4.52
N SER A 123 3.82 -4.47 -4.48
CA SER A 123 2.40 -4.16 -4.62
C SER A 123 2.18 -3.18 -5.77
N LEU A 124 1.24 -3.47 -6.67
CA LEU A 124 0.84 -2.54 -7.73
C LEU A 124 -0.18 -1.56 -7.15
N ALA A 125 0.11 -0.25 -7.22
CA ALA A 125 -0.77 0.76 -6.64
C ALA A 125 -1.53 1.56 -7.70
N ASP A 126 -2.87 1.54 -7.61
CA ASP A 126 -3.79 2.45 -8.30
C ASP A 126 -3.90 3.75 -7.48
N THR A 127 -2.82 4.52 -7.49
CA THR A 127 -2.60 5.66 -6.57
C THR A 127 -3.69 6.73 -6.65
N VAL A 128 -4.29 6.90 -7.82
CA VAL A 128 -5.34 7.93 -8.06
C VAL A 128 -6.73 7.31 -8.24
N GLY A 129 -6.85 5.99 -8.18
CA GLY A 129 -8.12 5.29 -8.25
C GLY A 129 -8.80 5.29 -9.63
N ASN A 130 -8.05 5.57 -10.70
CA ASN A 130 -8.59 5.73 -12.06
C ASN A 130 -8.68 4.42 -12.84
N ALA A 131 -8.09 3.32 -12.37
CA ALA A 131 -8.14 2.04 -13.05
C ALA A 131 -9.58 1.49 -13.10
N SER A 132 -9.98 0.93 -14.22
CA SER A 132 -11.16 0.06 -14.27
C SER A 132 -10.86 -1.32 -13.67
N ALA A 133 -11.89 -2.08 -13.31
CA ALA A 133 -11.72 -3.46 -12.86
C ALA A 133 -11.03 -4.33 -13.93
N GLU A 134 -11.36 -4.13 -15.21
CA GLU A 134 -10.71 -4.81 -16.34
C GLU A 134 -9.20 -4.50 -16.41
N GLN A 135 -8.83 -3.23 -16.28
CA GLN A 135 -7.42 -2.82 -16.25
C GLN A 135 -6.67 -3.45 -15.06
N VAL A 136 -7.30 -3.48 -13.88
CA VAL A 136 -6.71 -4.12 -12.69
C VAL A 136 -6.45 -5.59 -12.95
N GLY A 137 -7.45 -6.34 -13.42
CA GLY A 137 -7.31 -7.77 -13.70
C GLY A 137 -6.30 -8.07 -14.80
N SER A 138 -6.35 -7.33 -15.91
CA SER A 138 -5.47 -7.54 -17.07
C SER A 138 -4.00 -7.24 -16.74
N LEU A 139 -3.74 -6.10 -16.09
CA LEU A 139 -2.37 -5.74 -15.70
C LEU A 139 -1.81 -6.73 -14.68
N TYR A 140 -2.62 -7.08 -13.65
CA TYR A 140 -2.17 -8.06 -12.65
C TYR A 140 -1.82 -9.40 -13.30
N ALA A 141 -2.68 -9.94 -14.16
CA ALA A 141 -2.45 -11.20 -14.86
C ALA A 141 -1.15 -11.16 -15.69
N ALA A 142 -0.91 -10.08 -16.41
CA ALA A 142 0.32 -9.91 -17.20
C ALA A 142 1.58 -9.85 -16.29
N MET A 143 1.50 -9.10 -15.19
CA MET A 143 2.66 -8.85 -14.32
C MET A 143 3.07 -10.06 -13.47
N LYS A 144 2.10 -10.86 -12.98
CA LYS A 144 2.40 -12.03 -12.13
C LYS A 144 3.29 -13.06 -12.82
N ASP A 145 3.12 -13.23 -14.13
CA ASP A 145 3.85 -14.22 -14.91
C ASP A 145 5.29 -13.77 -15.23
N CYS A 146 5.57 -12.44 -15.13
CA CYS A 146 6.91 -11.89 -15.37
C CYS A 146 7.86 -12.08 -14.18
N VAL A 147 7.34 -12.31 -12.97
CA VAL A 147 8.12 -12.22 -11.71
C VAL A 147 7.96 -13.44 -10.82
N GLU A 148 8.31 -14.61 -11.34
CA GLU A 148 8.36 -15.83 -10.52
C GLU A 148 9.21 -15.63 -9.25
N GLY A 149 8.66 -16.06 -8.11
CA GLY A 149 9.29 -15.93 -6.79
C GLY A 149 9.13 -14.55 -6.13
N VAL A 150 8.32 -13.66 -6.71
CA VAL A 150 7.87 -12.41 -6.09
C VAL A 150 6.41 -12.57 -5.67
N GLU A 151 6.11 -12.25 -4.42
CA GLU A 151 4.73 -12.08 -3.96
C GLU A 151 4.21 -10.74 -4.48
N LEU A 152 3.32 -10.80 -5.48
CA LEU A 152 2.72 -9.62 -6.07
C LEU A 152 1.36 -9.36 -5.42
N GLY A 153 1.17 -8.15 -4.89
CA GLY A 153 -0.06 -7.66 -4.31
C GLY A 153 -0.63 -6.48 -5.07
N VAL A 154 -1.76 -5.96 -4.56
CA VAL A 154 -2.37 -4.72 -5.05
C VAL A 154 -2.72 -3.78 -3.90
N HIS A 155 -2.52 -2.48 -4.14
CA HIS A 155 -2.99 -1.38 -3.29
C HIS A 155 -3.88 -0.48 -4.14
N LEU A 156 -5.19 -0.63 -3.97
CA LEU A 156 -6.16 -0.01 -4.85
C LEU A 156 -6.91 1.13 -4.16
N HIS A 157 -7.10 2.20 -4.89
CA HIS A 157 -8.04 3.26 -4.55
C HIS A 157 -9.30 3.12 -5.40
N SER A 158 -10.45 3.45 -4.82
CA SER A 158 -11.72 3.40 -5.54
C SER A 158 -12.79 4.23 -4.85
N ARG A 159 -13.72 4.74 -5.64
CA ARG A 159 -15.04 5.12 -5.10
C ARG A 159 -15.77 3.85 -4.66
N PRO A 160 -16.68 3.95 -3.68
CA PRO A 160 -17.37 2.76 -3.12
C PRO A 160 -18.05 1.88 -4.19
N GLU A 161 -18.60 2.50 -5.24
CA GLU A 161 -19.39 1.83 -6.29
C GLU A 161 -18.57 0.83 -7.13
N GLY A 162 -17.27 1.10 -7.34
CA GLY A 162 -16.38 0.24 -8.15
C GLY A 162 -15.42 -0.62 -7.32
N ALA A 163 -15.42 -0.46 -5.99
CA ALA A 163 -14.41 -1.05 -5.12
C ALA A 163 -14.39 -2.58 -5.15
N ALA A 164 -15.56 -3.20 -4.98
CA ALA A 164 -15.67 -4.65 -4.97
C ALA A 164 -15.29 -5.27 -6.33
N GLU A 165 -15.66 -4.64 -7.43
CA GLU A 165 -15.33 -5.12 -8.78
C GLU A 165 -13.82 -5.12 -9.03
N LYS A 166 -13.10 -4.07 -8.62
CA LYS A 166 -11.62 -4.02 -8.71
C LYS A 166 -10.97 -5.13 -7.89
N VAL A 167 -11.44 -5.35 -6.65
CA VAL A 167 -10.92 -6.41 -5.77
C VAL A 167 -11.13 -7.79 -6.41
N LEU A 168 -12.34 -8.05 -6.92
CA LEU A 168 -12.66 -9.32 -7.55
C LEU A 168 -11.86 -9.54 -8.83
N ALA A 169 -11.68 -8.53 -9.66
CA ALA A 169 -10.85 -8.62 -10.87
C ALA A 169 -9.40 -8.98 -10.55
N ALA A 170 -8.80 -8.37 -9.53
CA ALA A 170 -7.46 -8.74 -9.07
C ALA A 170 -7.42 -10.18 -8.52
N TYR A 171 -8.42 -10.56 -7.69
CA TYR A 171 -8.50 -11.89 -7.11
C TYR A 171 -8.65 -12.98 -8.18
N ASP A 172 -9.57 -12.79 -9.14
CA ASP A 172 -9.82 -13.71 -10.25
C ASP A 172 -8.59 -13.83 -11.17
N ALA A 173 -7.77 -12.76 -11.29
CA ALA A 173 -6.48 -12.78 -11.96
C ALA A 173 -5.35 -13.49 -11.17
N GLY A 174 -5.62 -13.88 -9.92
CA GLY A 174 -4.70 -14.65 -9.07
C GLY A 174 -4.07 -13.87 -7.92
N CYS A 175 -4.44 -12.61 -7.69
CA CYS A 175 -3.95 -11.83 -6.53
C CYS A 175 -4.41 -12.46 -5.22
N ARG A 176 -3.50 -12.50 -4.24
CA ARG A 176 -3.80 -13.02 -2.89
C ARG A 176 -3.35 -12.06 -1.78
N ARG A 177 -2.79 -10.91 -2.16
CA ARG A 177 -2.35 -9.87 -1.24
C ARG A 177 -3.04 -8.56 -1.59
N PHE A 178 -3.82 -8.03 -0.65
CA PHE A 178 -4.60 -6.82 -0.80
C PHE A 178 -4.34 -5.88 0.36
N ASP A 179 -4.18 -4.60 0.07
CA ASP A 179 -4.11 -3.55 1.06
C ASP A 179 -5.42 -2.75 1.07
N GLY A 180 -5.86 -2.35 2.24
CA GLY A 180 -7.05 -1.53 2.42
C GLY A 180 -6.97 -0.74 3.72
N ALA A 181 -7.95 0.12 3.95
CA ALA A 181 -8.08 0.85 5.21
C ALA A 181 -9.48 0.62 5.80
N LEU A 182 -9.58 0.51 7.12
CA LEU A 182 -10.89 0.44 7.78
C LEU A 182 -11.72 1.65 7.37
N THR A 183 -12.97 1.42 6.98
CA THR A 183 -13.91 2.42 6.45
C THR A 183 -13.42 3.19 5.23
N GLY A 184 -12.35 2.74 4.56
CA GLY A 184 -11.70 3.47 3.46
C GLY A 184 -11.05 4.78 3.90
N LEU A 185 -10.66 4.91 5.18
CA LEU A 185 -10.06 6.13 5.71
C LEU A 185 -8.74 6.44 5.02
N GLY A 186 -8.54 7.73 4.68
CA GLY A 186 -7.35 8.19 4.00
C GLY A 186 -7.46 8.13 2.48
N GLY A 187 -6.52 8.76 1.83
CA GLY A 187 -6.35 8.85 0.38
C GLY A 187 -4.98 9.45 0.11
N CYS A 188 -4.54 9.47 -1.14
CA CYS A 188 -3.29 10.11 -1.48
C CYS A 188 -3.48 11.63 -1.57
N PRO A 189 -2.92 12.43 -0.66
CA PRO A 189 -3.09 13.91 -0.67
C PRO A 189 -2.52 14.57 -1.94
N PHE A 190 -1.76 13.83 -2.72
CA PHE A 190 -1.15 14.29 -3.97
C PHE A 190 -1.92 13.86 -5.23
N ALA A 191 -3.11 13.25 -5.05
CA ALA A 191 -3.94 12.80 -6.18
C ALA A 191 -4.79 13.92 -6.80
N GLY A 192 -4.71 15.16 -6.28
CA GLY A 192 -5.50 16.32 -6.73
C GLY A 192 -6.79 16.52 -5.93
N ASP A 193 -7.63 17.45 -6.37
CA ASP A 193 -8.84 17.90 -5.65
C ASP A 193 -9.94 16.84 -5.54
N ASP A 194 -9.93 15.81 -6.40
CA ASP A 194 -10.84 14.65 -6.37
C ASP A 194 -10.17 13.44 -5.69
N LEU A 195 -9.87 13.57 -4.40
CA LEU A 195 -9.31 12.49 -3.59
C LEU A 195 -10.20 11.24 -3.62
N VAL A 196 -9.72 10.21 -4.30
CA VAL A 196 -10.33 8.87 -4.22
C VAL A 196 -9.71 8.12 -3.04
N GLY A 197 -10.57 7.71 -2.08
CA GLY A 197 -10.13 7.03 -0.86
C GLY A 197 -9.57 5.63 -1.10
N ASN A 198 -8.94 5.10 -0.06
CA ASN A 198 -8.61 3.67 -0.03
C ASN A 198 -9.87 2.81 -0.17
N ILE A 199 -9.75 1.60 -0.70
CA ILE A 199 -10.82 0.62 -0.59
C ILE A 199 -10.97 0.22 0.88
N ALA A 200 -12.21 0.23 1.37
CA ALA A 200 -12.49 -0.18 2.73
C ALA A 200 -12.11 -1.66 2.95
N THR A 201 -11.40 -1.94 4.03
CA THR A 201 -10.98 -3.31 4.39
C THR A 201 -12.19 -4.26 4.45
N GLU A 202 -13.31 -3.81 5.02
CA GLU A 202 -14.56 -4.56 5.08
C GLU A 202 -15.14 -4.87 3.70
N THR A 203 -14.97 -3.98 2.73
CA THR A 203 -15.36 -4.23 1.33
C THR A 203 -14.47 -5.29 0.68
N ILE A 204 -13.16 -5.23 0.91
CA ILE A 204 -12.20 -6.24 0.43
C ILE A 204 -12.59 -7.62 0.99
N LEU A 205 -12.78 -7.72 2.31
CA LEU A 205 -13.11 -8.98 2.97
C LEU A 205 -14.44 -9.55 2.49
N ALA A 206 -15.48 -8.72 2.34
CA ALA A 206 -16.78 -9.15 1.83
C ALA A 206 -16.69 -9.62 0.37
N ALA A 207 -15.96 -8.91 -0.50
CA ALA A 207 -15.74 -9.29 -1.88
C ALA A 207 -15.03 -10.66 -1.98
N LEU A 208 -13.93 -10.84 -1.24
CA LEU A 208 -13.17 -12.09 -1.22
C LEU A 208 -14.01 -13.26 -0.67
N ALA A 209 -14.77 -13.04 0.41
CA ALA A 209 -15.67 -14.03 0.98
C ALA A 209 -16.75 -14.49 -0.03
N SER A 210 -17.23 -13.57 -0.89
CA SER A 210 -18.20 -13.92 -1.97
C SER A 210 -17.64 -14.91 -3.00
N ARG A 211 -16.32 -15.03 -3.11
CA ARG A 211 -15.61 -16.04 -3.92
C ARG A 211 -15.22 -17.29 -3.13
N GLY A 212 -15.66 -17.41 -1.87
CA GLY A 212 -15.32 -18.53 -1.00
C GLY A 212 -13.86 -18.49 -0.48
N ALA A 213 -13.18 -17.34 -0.56
CA ALA A 213 -11.85 -17.20 0.00
C ALA A 213 -11.92 -17.20 1.53
N ASP A 214 -11.06 -18.00 2.16
CA ASP A 214 -10.81 -17.87 3.60
C ASP A 214 -9.83 -16.72 3.82
N VAL A 215 -10.34 -15.62 4.37
CA VAL A 215 -9.54 -14.42 4.61
C VAL A 215 -8.93 -14.38 6.02
N GLY A 216 -9.18 -15.42 6.85
CA GLY A 216 -8.62 -15.53 8.21
C GLY A 216 -9.09 -14.43 9.19
N VAL A 217 -9.99 -13.54 8.77
CA VAL A 217 -10.49 -12.41 9.56
C VAL A 217 -12.03 -12.52 9.68
N ARG A 218 -12.53 -12.46 10.90
CA ARG A 218 -13.96 -12.41 11.16
C ARG A 218 -14.46 -10.98 11.10
N LEU A 219 -15.42 -10.69 10.21
CA LEU A 219 -15.97 -9.34 10.04
C LEU A 219 -16.56 -8.79 11.33
N GLU A 220 -17.21 -9.64 12.14
CA GLU A 220 -17.80 -9.23 13.43
C GLU A 220 -16.72 -8.73 14.41
N ALA A 221 -15.50 -9.25 14.32
CA ALA A 221 -14.39 -8.81 15.16
C ALA A 221 -13.86 -7.42 14.77
N LEU A 222 -14.15 -6.94 13.55
CA LEU A 222 -13.78 -5.61 13.10
C LEU A 222 -14.76 -4.51 13.54
N ALA A 223 -15.98 -4.86 13.95
CA ALA A 223 -17.02 -3.87 14.26
C ALA A 223 -16.57 -2.79 15.27
N PRO A 224 -15.88 -3.12 16.37
CA PRO A 224 -15.38 -2.08 17.30
C PRO A 224 -14.34 -1.15 16.67
N ALA A 225 -13.45 -1.69 15.83
CA ALA A 225 -12.42 -0.91 15.15
C ALA A 225 -13.03 0.00 14.06
N ILE A 226 -14.04 -0.48 13.35
CA ILE A 226 -14.82 0.30 12.38
C ILE A 226 -15.50 1.48 13.09
N ALA A 227 -16.22 1.23 14.20
CA ALA A 227 -16.87 2.28 14.95
C ALA A 227 -15.88 3.35 15.45
N MET A 228 -14.73 2.92 15.99
CA MET A 228 -13.66 3.84 16.41
C MET A 228 -13.12 4.67 15.24
N THR A 229 -12.95 4.08 14.05
CA THR A 229 -12.48 4.79 12.86
C THR A 229 -13.49 5.83 12.39
N GLU A 230 -14.79 5.54 12.47
CA GLU A 230 -15.86 6.49 12.15
C GLU A 230 -15.90 7.66 13.16
N GLU A 231 -15.70 7.40 14.45
CA GLU A 231 -15.58 8.46 15.46
C GLU A 231 -14.37 9.38 15.18
N ILE A 232 -13.22 8.80 14.81
CA ILE A 232 -12.03 9.56 14.43
C ILE A 232 -12.34 10.42 13.20
N ARG A 233 -12.96 9.85 12.17
CA ARG A 233 -13.38 10.59 10.97
C ARG A 233 -14.29 11.75 11.33
N ALA A 234 -15.34 11.51 12.09
CA ALA A 234 -16.29 12.54 12.50
C ALA A 234 -15.61 13.67 13.28
N LYS A 235 -14.67 13.34 14.16
CA LYS A 235 -13.94 14.32 14.98
C LYS A 235 -12.99 15.21 14.19
N TYR A 236 -12.33 14.65 13.15
CA TYR A 236 -11.26 15.36 12.43
C TYR A 236 -11.64 15.82 11.03
N SER A 237 -12.74 15.35 10.43
CA SER A 237 -13.21 15.81 9.11
C SER A 237 -13.56 17.31 9.06
N HIS A 238 -13.79 17.95 10.19
CA HIS A 238 -14.05 19.40 10.26
C HIS A 238 -12.78 20.24 10.33
N ALA A 239 -11.63 19.63 10.67
CA ALA A 239 -10.36 20.34 10.76
C ALA A 239 -9.78 20.65 9.35
N GLU A 240 -10.05 19.82 8.35
CA GLU A 240 -9.60 20.04 6.97
C GLU A 240 -10.29 21.23 6.30
N LYS A 241 -11.54 21.54 6.67
CA LYS A 241 -12.27 22.71 6.16
C LYS A 241 -11.88 24.05 6.79
N ALA A 242 -11.10 24.03 7.87
CA ALA A 242 -10.67 25.24 8.61
C ALA A 242 -9.27 25.73 8.22
N ILE A 243 -8.59 25.05 7.28
CA ILE A 243 -7.22 25.36 6.82
C ILE A 243 -7.21 25.84 5.35
N GLN A 244 -8.39 25.99 4.74
CA GLN A 244 -8.59 26.67 3.44
C GLN A 244 -9.00 28.16 3.73
#